data_31adc487d822063704ae355b5b31dea7
#
_entry.id   31adc487d822063704ae355b5b31dea7
#
_cell.length_a   1.000
_cell.length_b   1.000
_cell.length_c   1.000
_cell.angle_alpha   90.00
_cell.angle_beta   90.00
_cell.angle_gamma   90.00
#
_symmetry.space_group_name_H-M   'P 1'
#
loop_
_entity.id
_entity.type
_entity.pdbx_description
1 polymer ?
#
loop_
_entity_poly.entity_id
_entity_poly.type
_entity_poly.pdbx_seq_one_letter_code
_entity_poly.pdbx_strand_id
1 'polypeptide(L)'
;MAALFCTGFCPVAQAGYDLYITRATDWTQSKKTPVTVEEWVRYVKSDSAFRLVQPQDPKDQPKDAIWTDPKNKQECYFYYSDGEISVKDPDERIIAEMKKVALKLKAKVVVDDGEEYK
;
A
#
# COMPACT_ATOMS: atom_id res chain seq x y z
N MET A 1 2.02 -18.92 22.42
CA MET A 1 2.34 -18.80 22.20
C MET A 1 2.23 -18.59 21.82
N ALA A 2 1.90 -18.33 21.70
CA ALA A 2 2.16 -17.91 21.35
C ALA A 2 2.10 -17.56 20.94
N ALA A 3 1.77 -17.33 20.88
CA ALA A 3 2.06 -16.80 20.58
C ALA A 3 1.96 -16.46 20.17
N LEU A 4 1.54 -16.15 20.23
CA LEU A 4 1.81 -15.64 20.00
C LEU A 4 1.70 -15.42 19.48
N PHE A 5 1.37 -15.20 19.47
CA PHE A 5 1.78 -14.77 19.21
C PHE A 5 2.00 -14.57 18.77
N CYS A 6 1.84 -14.35 18.81
CA CYS A 6 2.50 -13.92 18.54
C CYS A 6 2.83 -13.67 18.11
N THR A 7 2.71 -13.61 18.02
CA THR A 7 3.26 -13.30 17.65
C THR A 7 3.40 -12.87 17.27
N GLY A 8 3.39 -12.53 17.30
CA GLY A 8 3.78 -11.98 17.01
C GLY A 8 3.63 -11.25 16.87
N PHE A 9 3.50 -10.76 17.02
CA PHE A 9 3.47 -9.95 16.96
C PHE A 9 3.98 -9.18 17.19
N CYS A 10 4.91 -9.31 16.86
CA CYS A 10 5.46 -8.35 17.28
C CYS A 10 5.02 -7.13 17.03
N PRO A 11 4.63 -6.82 17.42
CA PRO A 11 3.81 -5.71 17.33
C PRO A 11 4.44 -4.37 17.40
N VAL A 12 5.53 -4.26 18.05
CA VAL A 12 6.16 -2.95 18.21
C VAL A 12 6.68 -2.37 16.92
N ALA A 13 6.90 -3.21 15.93
CA ALA A 13 7.38 -2.74 14.64
C ALA A 13 6.30 -2.09 13.80
N GLN A 14 5.04 -2.23 14.19
CA GLN A 14 3.94 -1.69 13.42
C GLN A 14 3.68 -0.24 13.77
N ALA A 15 3.28 0.52 12.78
CA ALA A 15 3.08 1.94 12.96
C ALA A 15 1.85 2.29 13.79
N GLY A 16 0.86 1.40 13.87
CA GLY A 16 -0.39 1.68 14.58
C GLY A 16 -1.30 2.63 13.85
N TYR A 17 -1.04 2.90 12.58
CA TYR A 17 -1.83 3.80 11.76
C TYR A 17 -1.65 3.44 10.29
N ASP A 18 -2.51 3.99 9.44
CA ASP A 18 -2.44 3.74 8.01
C ASP A 18 -1.43 4.67 7.35
N LEU A 19 -0.79 4.17 6.29
CA LEU A 19 0.09 4.98 5.46
C LEU A 19 -0.47 5.02 4.04
N TYR A 20 -0.11 6.07 3.31
CA TYR A 20 -0.65 6.34 1.98
C TYR A 20 0.46 6.65 1.00
N ILE A 21 0.32 6.14 -0.23
CA ILE A 21 1.17 6.53 -1.35
C ILE A 21 0.38 7.56 -2.14
N THR A 22 0.89 8.78 -2.24
CA THR A 22 0.16 9.86 -2.88
C THR A 22 1.13 10.84 -3.55
N ARG A 23 0.65 11.51 -4.60
CA ARG A 23 1.39 12.62 -5.22
C ARG A 23 1.05 13.95 -4.59
N ALA A 24 -0.04 14.00 -3.85
CA ALA A 24 -0.48 15.24 -3.22
C ALA A 24 0.40 15.59 -2.04
N THR A 25 0.46 16.89 -1.70
CA THR A 25 1.12 17.35 -0.50
C THR A 25 0.44 16.80 0.75
N ASP A 26 -0.87 16.65 0.67
CA ASP A 26 -1.72 16.14 1.74
C ASP A 26 -2.57 15.05 1.10
N TRP A 27 -2.65 13.87 1.72
CA TRP A 27 -3.40 12.75 1.14
C TRP A 27 -4.87 13.10 0.88
N THR A 28 -5.43 14.06 1.63
CA THR A 28 -6.82 14.50 1.41
C THR A 28 -6.98 15.23 0.09
N GLN A 29 -5.87 15.63 -0.55
CA GLN A 29 -5.86 16.32 -1.83
C GLN A 29 -5.54 15.39 -3.00
N SER A 30 -5.52 14.09 -2.77
CA SER A 30 -5.09 13.13 -3.79
C SER A 30 -5.98 13.14 -5.03
N LYS A 31 -7.22 13.59 -4.91
CA LYS A 31 -8.10 13.71 -6.08
C LYS A 31 -7.64 14.79 -7.06
N LYS A 32 -6.90 15.79 -6.58
CA LYS A 32 -6.41 16.88 -7.44
C LYS A 32 -5.14 16.52 -8.18
N THR A 33 -4.30 15.69 -7.57
CA THR A 33 -3.05 15.25 -8.18
C THR A 33 -2.95 13.73 -8.03
N PRO A 34 -3.80 12.98 -8.74
CA PRO A 34 -3.93 11.56 -8.49
C PRO A 34 -2.79 10.73 -9.06
N VAL A 35 -2.51 9.62 -8.37
CA VAL A 35 -1.94 8.47 -9.06
C VAL A 35 -3.14 7.83 -9.76
N THR A 36 -3.12 7.74 -11.08
CA THR A 36 -4.28 7.21 -11.79
C THR A 36 -4.38 5.70 -11.60
N VAL A 37 -5.61 5.18 -11.72
CA VAL A 37 -5.80 3.74 -11.58
C VAL A 37 -5.02 3.01 -12.66
N GLU A 38 -4.91 3.57 -13.87
CA GLU A 38 -4.15 2.97 -14.96
C GLU A 38 -2.68 2.85 -14.63
N GLU A 39 -2.11 3.89 -14.04
CA GLU A 39 -0.71 3.86 -13.63
C GLU A 39 -0.46 2.81 -12.56
N TRP A 40 -1.36 2.76 -11.59
CA TRP A 40 -1.25 1.80 -10.49
C TRP A 40 -1.38 0.36 -11.00
N VAL A 41 -2.38 0.08 -11.81
CA VAL A 41 -2.59 -1.25 -12.36
C VAL A 41 -1.40 -1.67 -13.22
N ARG A 42 -0.86 -0.74 -14.01
CA ARG A 42 0.32 -1.02 -14.82
C ARG A 42 1.51 -1.40 -13.95
N TYR A 43 1.71 -0.68 -12.85
CA TYR A 43 2.77 -1.03 -11.92
C TYR A 43 2.58 -2.43 -11.35
N VAL A 44 1.37 -2.74 -10.89
CA VAL A 44 1.07 -4.05 -10.30
C VAL A 44 1.37 -5.16 -11.29
N LYS A 45 0.99 -4.98 -12.54
CA LYS A 45 1.24 -6.01 -13.57
C LYS A 45 2.71 -6.17 -13.90
N SER A 46 3.53 -5.17 -13.60
CA SER A 46 4.96 -5.21 -13.89
C SER A 46 5.78 -5.82 -12.76
N ASP A 47 5.18 -6.06 -11.61
CA ASP A 47 5.89 -6.53 -10.42
C ASP A 47 5.32 -7.87 -10.00
N SER A 48 6.11 -8.94 -10.12
CA SER A 48 5.65 -10.29 -9.88
C SER A 48 5.27 -10.56 -8.42
N ALA A 49 5.68 -9.70 -7.49
CA ALA A 49 5.29 -9.85 -6.08
C ALA A 49 3.88 -9.33 -5.81
N PHE A 50 3.29 -8.62 -6.77
CA PHE A 50 1.93 -8.10 -6.65
C PHE A 50 0.96 -8.87 -7.52
N ARG A 51 -0.30 -8.93 -7.10
CA ARG A 51 -1.38 -9.42 -7.96
C ARG A 51 -2.63 -8.60 -7.69
N LEU A 52 -3.45 -8.41 -8.72
CA LEU A 52 -4.71 -7.70 -8.57
C LEU A 52 -5.75 -8.58 -7.91
N VAL A 53 -6.57 -7.97 -7.06
CA VAL A 53 -7.70 -8.64 -6.43
C VAL A 53 -8.91 -8.52 -7.36
N GLN A 54 -9.59 -9.64 -7.60
CA GLN A 54 -10.82 -9.60 -8.41
C GLN A 54 -11.92 -8.89 -7.63
N PRO A 55 -12.56 -7.88 -8.24
CA PRO A 55 -13.67 -7.20 -7.56
C PRO A 55 -14.87 -8.13 -7.44
N GLN A 56 -15.74 -7.87 -6.46
CA GLN A 56 -16.96 -8.66 -6.29
C GLN A 56 -17.90 -8.50 -7.48
N ASP A 57 -18.01 -7.27 -7.98
CA ASP A 57 -18.83 -6.99 -9.16
C ASP A 57 -17.93 -7.11 -10.40
N PRO A 58 -18.21 -8.05 -11.30
CA PRO A 58 -17.36 -8.21 -12.49
C PRO A 58 -17.34 -7.00 -13.42
N LYS A 59 -18.25 -6.06 -13.23
CA LYS A 59 -18.24 -4.80 -13.99
C LYS A 59 -17.21 -3.82 -13.48
N ASP A 60 -16.75 -4.00 -12.24
CA ASP A 60 -15.77 -3.09 -11.65
C ASP A 60 -14.38 -3.41 -12.16
N GLN A 61 -13.56 -2.36 -12.28
CA GLN A 61 -12.17 -2.52 -12.65
C GLN A 61 -11.38 -3.00 -11.44
N PRO A 62 -10.55 -4.04 -11.58
CA PRO A 62 -9.64 -4.43 -10.49
C PRO A 62 -8.70 -3.27 -10.18
N LYS A 63 -8.58 -2.92 -8.92
CA LYS A 63 -7.73 -1.81 -8.50
C LYS A 63 -7.00 -2.05 -7.19
N ASP A 64 -7.52 -2.93 -6.34
CA ASP A 64 -6.80 -3.32 -5.13
C ASP A 64 -5.83 -4.44 -5.47
N ALA A 65 -4.74 -4.51 -4.73
CA ALA A 65 -3.71 -5.50 -5.01
C ALA A 65 -3.23 -6.14 -3.71
N ILE A 66 -2.63 -7.31 -3.86
CA ILE A 66 -1.99 -8.01 -2.75
C ILE A 66 -0.52 -8.13 -3.08
N TRP A 67 0.31 -7.70 -2.15
CA TRP A 67 1.75 -7.91 -2.20
C TRP A 67 2.12 -9.12 -1.37
N THR A 68 2.86 -10.04 -1.95
CA THR A 68 3.39 -11.21 -1.24
C THR A 68 4.87 -10.99 -1.00
N ASP A 69 5.27 -10.97 0.27
CA ASP A 69 6.66 -10.79 0.63
C ASP A 69 7.47 -11.97 0.10
N PRO A 70 8.47 -11.72 -0.76
CA PRO A 70 9.24 -12.84 -1.33
C PRO A 70 10.00 -13.64 -0.28
N LYS A 71 10.33 -13.04 0.86
CA LYS A 71 11.11 -13.72 1.87
C LYS A 71 10.28 -14.60 2.79
N ASN A 72 9.17 -14.07 3.32
CA ASN A 72 8.40 -14.79 4.33
C ASN A 72 7.02 -15.20 3.85
N LYS A 73 6.64 -14.86 2.61
CA LYS A 73 5.36 -15.22 1.99
C LYS A 73 4.14 -14.60 2.66
N GLN A 74 4.33 -13.62 3.52
CA GLN A 74 3.20 -12.90 4.10
C GLN A 74 2.56 -12.01 3.05
N GLU A 75 1.24 -11.87 3.15
CA GLU A 75 0.48 -11.08 2.20
C GLU A 75 0.01 -9.79 2.85
N CYS A 76 -0.05 -8.73 2.05
CA CYS A 76 -0.51 -7.43 2.50
C CYS A 76 -1.32 -6.77 1.41
N TYR A 77 -2.49 -6.23 1.79
CA TYR A 77 -3.36 -5.53 0.85
C TYR A 77 -2.89 -4.10 0.63
N PHE A 78 -2.85 -3.71 -0.63
CA PHE A 78 -2.63 -2.34 -1.06
C PHE A 78 -3.93 -1.88 -1.72
N TYR A 79 -4.62 -0.95 -1.08
CA TYR A 79 -5.95 -0.50 -1.52
C TYR A 79 -5.83 0.78 -2.34
N TYR A 80 -6.50 0.82 -3.47
CA TYR A 80 -6.54 2.02 -4.30
C TYR A 80 -7.87 2.75 -4.09
N SER A 81 -7.81 4.05 -3.84
CA SER A 81 -9.01 4.87 -3.70
C SER A 81 -8.66 6.32 -4.01
N ASP A 82 -9.42 6.93 -4.91
CA ASP A 82 -9.38 8.39 -5.14
C ASP A 82 -7.97 8.93 -5.40
N GLY A 83 -7.18 8.19 -6.17
CA GLY A 83 -5.87 8.69 -6.59
C GLY A 83 -4.74 8.39 -5.62
N GLU A 84 -4.97 7.55 -4.63
CA GLU A 84 -3.94 7.16 -3.67
C GLU A 84 -4.00 5.67 -3.39
N ILE A 85 -2.91 5.14 -2.85
CA ILE A 85 -2.86 3.75 -2.43
C ILE A 85 -2.64 3.75 -0.92
N SER A 86 -3.47 3.01 -0.18
CA SER A 86 -3.36 2.95 1.27
C SER A 86 -3.02 1.55 1.75
N VAL A 87 -2.28 1.48 2.86
CA VAL A 87 -1.94 0.23 3.52
C VAL A 87 -2.24 0.40 4.99
N LYS A 88 -2.97 -0.55 5.55
CA LYS A 88 -3.38 -0.51 6.96
C LYS A 88 -2.27 -1.04 7.85
N ASP A 89 -1.87 -0.23 8.81
CA ASP A 89 -0.96 -0.64 9.89
C ASP A 89 0.26 -1.41 9.38
N PRO A 90 1.04 -0.83 8.44
CA PRO A 90 2.16 -1.56 7.84
C PRO A 90 3.33 -1.71 8.80
N ASP A 91 4.03 -2.85 8.68
CA ASP A 91 5.30 -3.04 9.37
C ASP A 91 6.45 -2.45 8.54
N GLU A 92 7.67 -2.57 9.06
CA GLU A 92 8.83 -1.98 8.40
C GLU A 92 9.10 -2.53 7.01
N ARG A 93 8.85 -3.83 6.80
CA ARG A 93 9.09 -4.44 5.49
C ARG A 93 8.08 -3.93 4.47
N ILE A 94 6.84 -3.77 4.91
CA ILE A 94 5.78 -3.25 4.05
C ILE A 94 6.03 -1.79 3.73
N ILE A 95 6.48 -1.01 4.71
CA ILE A 95 6.83 0.40 4.51
C ILE A 95 7.95 0.53 3.49
N ALA A 96 8.97 -0.32 3.58
CA ALA A 96 10.05 -0.30 2.60
C ALA A 96 9.52 -0.56 1.19
N GLU A 97 8.59 -1.49 1.06
CA GLU A 97 7.97 -1.77 -0.24
C GLU A 97 7.13 -0.59 -0.71
N MET A 98 6.39 0.05 0.20
CA MET A 98 5.62 1.26 -0.15
C MET A 98 6.51 2.35 -0.71
N LYS A 99 7.70 2.53 -0.12
CA LYS A 99 8.65 3.55 -0.61
C LYS A 99 9.15 3.21 -2.01
N LYS A 100 9.38 1.94 -2.30
CA LYS A 100 9.78 1.53 -3.65
C LYS A 100 8.69 1.80 -4.66
N VAL A 101 7.45 1.44 -4.31
CA VAL A 101 6.30 1.70 -5.18
C VAL A 101 6.14 3.20 -5.42
N ALA A 102 6.27 3.99 -4.36
CA ALA A 102 6.12 5.44 -4.47
C ALA A 102 7.15 6.02 -5.43
N LEU A 103 8.41 5.57 -5.36
CA LEU A 103 9.43 6.04 -6.29
C LEU A 103 9.04 5.75 -7.73
N LYS A 104 8.54 4.55 -8.01
CA LYS A 104 8.15 4.19 -9.36
C LYS A 104 6.96 5.01 -9.88
N LEU A 105 6.08 5.41 -8.96
CA LEU A 105 4.90 6.19 -9.33
C LEU A 105 5.13 7.69 -9.22
N LYS A 106 6.34 8.12 -8.89
CA LYS A 106 6.68 9.54 -8.67
C LYS A 106 5.79 10.13 -7.59
N ALA A 107 5.63 9.39 -6.52
CA ALA A 107 4.79 9.74 -5.37
C ALA A 107 5.61 9.64 -4.10
N LYS A 108 4.96 9.81 -2.97
CA LYS A 108 5.61 9.72 -1.66
C LYS A 108 4.71 8.96 -0.69
N VAL A 109 5.28 8.54 0.43
CA VAL A 109 4.56 7.85 1.50
C VAL A 109 4.28 8.88 2.59
N VAL A 110 3.01 9.00 2.98
CA VAL A 110 2.60 9.97 4.00
C VAL A 110 1.76 9.30 5.08
N VAL A 111 1.71 9.93 6.25
CA VAL A 111 0.85 9.51 7.35
C VAL A 111 -0.48 10.26 7.27
N ASP A 112 -1.41 9.94 8.18
CA ASP A 112 -2.77 10.48 8.16
C ASP A 112 -2.83 12.00 8.16
N ASP A 113 -1.88 12.67 8.81
CA ASP A 113 -1.87 14.13 8.88
C ASP A 113 -1.18 14.77 7.68
N GLY A 114 -0.77 13.98 6.70
CA GLY A 114 -0.12 14.49 5.49
C GLY A 114 1.38 14.62 5.60
N GLU A 115 1.95 14.34 6.75
CA GLU A 115 3.39 14.41 6.93
C GLU A 115 4.08 13.27 6.19
N GLU A 116 5.16 13.57 5.48
CA GLU A 116 5.88 12.54 4.75
C GLU A 116 6.56 11.57 5.71
N TYR A 117 6.39 10.29 5.46
CA TYR A 117 7.04 9.26 6.26
C TYR A 117 8.50 9.10 5.82
N LYS A 118 9.40 9.30 6.75
CA LYS A 118 10.83 9.15 6.51
C LYS A 118 11.38 7.99 7.32
#